data_35801ec375c44df804d0239dc1116e78
#
_entry.id   35801ec375c44df804d0239dc1116e78
#
_cell.length_a   1.000
_cell.length_b   1.000
_cell.length_c   1.000
_cell.angle_alpha   90.00
_cell.angle_beta   90.00
_cell.angle_gamma   90.00
#
_symmetry.space_group_name_H-M   'P 1'
#
loop_
_entity.id
_entity.type
_entity.pdbx_description
1 polymer ?
#
loop_
_entity_poly.entity_id
_entity_poly.type
_entity_poly.pdbx_seq_one_letter_code
_entity_poly.pdbx_strand_id
1 'polypeptide(L)' 'MPDNKNITHPLDAKRIDINDPAEVRNWCKSFGCTEQQLKAAVKAVGTSGAAVRKHLGK' A
#
# COMPACT_ATOMS: atom_id res chain seq x y z
N MET A 1 -1.79 19.68 15.35
CA MET A 1 -2.00 19.18 15.15
C MET A 1 -1.85 18.48 14.84
N PRO A 2 -1.45 18.50 14.79
CA PRO A 2 -1.40 17.78 14.51
C PRO A 2 -1.21 16.89 14.29
N ASP A 3 -1.00 16.87 14.33
CA ASP A 3 -0.98 16.03 14.13
C ASP A 3 -0.84 15.08 13.96
N ASN A 4 -0.59 15.05 14.09
CA ASN A 4 -0.55 14.11 13.99
C ASN A 4 -0.79 13.29 13.92
N LYS A 5 -0.73 13.71 13.89
CA LYS A 5 -1.19 12.78 13.57
C LYS A 5 -0.97 11.77 13.59
N ASN A 6 -0.98 11.96 13.93
CA ASN A 6 -0.47 10.82 14.14
C ASN A 6 -0.89 9.68 13.37
N ILE A 7 -0.08 8.98 12.94
CA ILE A 7 -0.36 7.77 12.23
C ILE A 7 -0.87 6.75 13.18
N THR A 8 -2.08 6.32 12.98
CA THR A 8 -2.70 5.36 13.87
C THR A 8 -2.80 3.99 13.25
N HIS A 9 -2.64 3.89 11.94
CA HIS A 9 -2.73 2.60 11.24
C HIS A 9 -1.36 2.20 10.74
N PRO A 10 -0.90 0.97 11.06
CA PRO A 10 0.39 0.50 10.56
C PRO A 10 0.50 0.55 9.05
N LEU A 11 -0.61 0.34 8.35
CA LEU A 11 -0.65 0.40 6.90
C LEU A 11 -0.27 1.77 6.37
N ASP A 12 -0.69 2.82 7.07
CA ASP A 12 -0.42 4.18 6.63
C ASP A 12 1.05 4.52 6.72
N ALA A 13 1.75 3.87 7.65
CA ALA A 13 3.17 4.12 7.86
C ALA A 13 4.06 3.21 7.04
N LYS A 14 3.50 2.16 6.46
CA LYS A 14 4.28 1.17 5.74
C LYS A 14 4.46 1.51 4.29
N ARG A 15 5.61 1.15 3.78
CA ARG A 15 5.91 1.27 2.36
C ARG A 15 5.90 -0.09 1.72
N ILE A 16 5.46 -0.13 0.48
CA ILE A 16 5.34 -1.37 -0.28
C ILE A 16 6.63 -1.57 -1.06
N ASP A 17 7.26 -2.72 -0.87
CA ASP A 17 8.45 -3.10 -1.62
C ASP A 17 8.04 -4.10 -2.70
N ILE A 18 7.87 -3.62 -3.91
CA ILE A 18 7.45 -4.47 -5.02
C ILE A 18 8.58 -5.37 -5.52
N ASN A 19 9.78 -5.19 -5.00
CA ASN A 19 10.91 -6.05 -5.32
C ASN A 19 10.99 -7.27 -4.39
N ASP A 20 10.16 -7.29 -3.34
CA ASP A 20 10.09 -8.40 -2.41
C ASP A 20 8.84 -9.22 -2.70
N PRO A 21 8.99 -10.41 -3.30
CA PRO A 21 7.81 -11.21 -3.67
C PRO A 21 6.92 -11.57 -2.48
N ALA A 22 7.52 -11.81 -1.32
CA ALA A 22 6.74 -12.13 -0.13
C ALA A 22 5.87 -10.95 0.29
N GLU A 23 6.45 -9.76 0.25
CA GLU A 23 5.73 -8.55 0.60
C GLU A 23 4.62 -8.25 -0.40
N VAL A 24 4.93 -8.37 -1.68
CA VAL A 24 3.93 -8.17 -2.74
C VAL A 24 2.74 -9.09 -2.52
N ARG A 25 3.02 -10.35 -2.23
CA ARG A 25 1.97 -11.32 -1.99
C ARG A 25 1.10 -10.94 -0.80
N ASN A 26 1.73 -10.50 0.29
CA ASN A 26 1.01 -10.09 1.48
C ASN A 26 0.14 -8.87 1.22
N TRP A 27 0.65 -7.90 0.49
CA TRP A 27 -0.13 -6.71 0.16
C TRP A 27 -1.32 -7.05 -0.73
N CYS A 28 -1.11 -7.91 -1.72
CA CYS A 28 -2.20 -8.35 -2.58
C CYS A 28 -3.30 -9.02 -1.79
N LYS A 29 -2.90 -9.83 -0.83
CA LYS A 29 -3.85 -10.53 0.03
C LYS A 29 -4.64 -9.54 0.89
N SER A 30 -3.94 -8.55 1.44
CA SER A 30 -4.57 -7.52 2.28
C SER A 30 -5.54 -6.66 1.48
N PHE A 31 -5.18 -6.32 0.27
CA PHE A 31 -5.98 -5.43 -0.56
C PHE A 31 -6.98 -6.17 -1.45
N GLY A 32 -6.86 -7.47 -1.54
CA GLY A 32 -7.73 -8.25 -2.43
C GLY A 32 -7.51 -7.91 -3.89
N CYS A 33 -6.26 -7.75 -4.30
CA CYS A 33 -5.91 -7.40 -5.67
C CYS A 33 -4.84 -8.32 -6.20
N THR A 34 -4.57 -8.24 -7.50
CA THR A 34 -3.51 -9.00 -8.13
C THR A 34 -2.18 -8.27 -8.00
N GLU A 35 -1.08 -9.02 -8.23
CA GLU A 35 0.24 -8.40 -8.23
C GLU A 35 0.34 -7.31 -9.29
N GLN A 36 -0.25 -7.55 -10.43
CA GLN A 36 -0.25 -6.58 -11.50
C GLN A 36 -0.95 -5.29 -11.09
N GLN A 37 -2.09 -5.44 -10.43
CA GLN A 37 -2.85 -4.29 -9.93
C GLN A 37 -2.05 -3.54 -8.86
N LEU A 38 -1.40 -4.27 -7.98
CA LEU A 38 -0.59 -3.65 -6.94
C LEU A 38 0.57 -2.86 -7.54
N LYS A 39 1.28 -3.46 -8.47
CA LYS A 39 2.41 -2.80 -9.10
C LYS A 39 1.98 -1.58 -9.88
N ALA A 40 0.86 -1.66 -10.58
CA ALA A 40 0.33 -0.53 -11.31
C ALA A 40 -0.05 0.61 -10.37
N ALA A 41 -0.66 0.27 -9.25
CA ALA A 41 -1.04 1.28 -8.26
C ALA A 41 0.19 1.96 -7.66
N VAL A 42 1.22 1.18 -7.33
CA VAL A 42 2.47 1.73 -6.82
C VAL A 42 3.10 2.67 -7.82
N LYS A 43 3.05 2.31 -9.09
CA LYS A 43 3.59 3.14 -10.15
C LYS A 43 2.80 4.44 -10.28
N ALA A 44 1.52 4.40 -10.02
CA ALA A 44 0.65 5.57 -10.16
C ALA A 44 0.74 6.51 -8.96
N VAL A 45 0.79 5.96 -7.73
CA VAL A 45 0.68 6.78 -6.53
C VAL A 45 1.86 6.65 -5.58
N GLY A 46 2.83 5.81 -5.91
CA GLY A 46 4.01 5.61 -5.08
C GLY A 46 3.87 4.41 -4.17
N THR A 47 4.82 4.26 -3.24
CA THR A 47 4.92 3.06 -2.42
C THR A 47 4.15 3.14 -1.11
N SER A 48 3.41 4.20 -0.87
CA SER A 48 2.62 4.34 0.34
C SER A 48 1.47 3.34 0.36
N GLY A 49 1.41 2.52 1.38
CA GLY A 49 0.33 1.54 1.52
C GLY A 49 -1.04 2.21 1.54
N ALA A 50 -1.16 3.33 2.23
CA ALA A 50 -2.42 4.06 2.31
C ALA A 50 -2.84 4.61 0.94
N ALA A 51 -1.89 5.18 0.20
CA ALA A 51 -2.18 5.74 -1.12
C ALA A 51 -2.58 4.65 -2.10
N VAL A 52 -1.88 3.52 -2.05
CA VAL A 52 -2.20 2.39 -2.94
C VAL A 52 -3.56 1.82 -2.61
N ARG A 53 -3.87 1.68 -1.34
CA ARG A 53 -5.18 1.19 -0.93
C ARG A 53 -6.29 2.08 -1.46
N LYS A 54 -6.10 3.38 -1.32
CA LYS A 54 -7.07 4.37 -1.79
C LYS A 54 -7.21 4.31 -3.30
N HIS A 55 -6.10 4.17 -4.00
CA HIS A 55 -6.11 4.08 -5.46
C HIS A 55 -6.89 2.84 -5.93
N LEU A 56 -6.73 1.73 -5.22
CA LEU A 56 -7.42 0.50 -5.56
C LEU A 56 -8.89 0.50 -5.15
N GLY A 57 -9.30 1.47 -4.38
CA GLY A 57 -10.69 1.57 -3.92
C GLY A 57 -11.00 0.60 -2.79
N LYS A 58 -9.98 0.22 -2.05
CA LYS A 58 -10.16 -0.70 -0.93
C LYS A 58 -10.10 0.05 0.38
#